data_627791043f76f3c197e9956f25ca2565
#
_entry.id   627791043f76f3c197e9956f25ca2565
#
_cell.length_a   1.000
_cell.length_b   1.000
_cell.length_c   1.000
_cell.angle_alpha   90.00
_cell.angle_beta   90.00
_cell.angle_gamma   90.00
#
_symmetry.space_group_name_H-M   'P 1'
#
loop_
_entity.id
_entity.type
_entity.pdbx_description
1 polymer ?
#
loop_
_entity_poly.entity_id
_entity_poly.type
_entity_poly.pdbx_seq_one_letter_code
_entity_poly.pdbx_strand_id
1 'polypeptide(L)'
;MNSAIYAEKKTFFPFGDNQIIGFLGETEVPNWKQDGTPEDAPAITGYQYTGPRKDGGTLLPCDNPEDYGCVVNAIIRSKYTESEELAIHRHYVSSFEDYETEWNEYNAFCEAAKVMAKQWLGIE
;
A
#
# COMPACT_ATOMS: atom_id res chain seq x y z
N MET A 1 10.56 10.28 -4.70
CA MET A 1 10.12 9.33 -3.68
C MET A 1 11.29 8.65 -3.01
N ASN A 2 11.11 8.20 -1.81
CA ASN A 2 12.14 7.53 -1.03
C ASN A 2 11.87 6.04 -0.97
N SER A 3 12.95 5.25 -0.84
CA SER A 3 12.84 3.81 -0.65
C SER A 3 13.64 3.41 0.58
N ALA A 4 13.14 2.43 1.31
CA ALA A 4 13.85 1.87 2.47
C ALA A 4 13.67 0.36 2.48
N ILE A 5 14.70 -0.35 2.95
CA ILE A 5 14.72 -1.80 2.99
C ILE A 5 14.78 -2.24 4.44
N TYR A 6 13.95 -3.21 4.80
CA TYR A 6 13.83 -3.72 6.16
C TYR A 6 14.03 -5.22 6.17
N ALA A 7 14.54 -5.73 7.29
CA ALA A 7 14.74 -7.17 7.49
C ALA A 7 13.41 -7.92 7.59
N GLU A 8 12.37 -7.24 8.06
CA GLU A 8 11.04 -7.81 8.25
C GLU A 8 10.00 -7.03 7.45
N LYS A 9 8.89 -7.68 7.14
CA LYS A 9 7.77 -7.02 6.47
C LYS A 9 7.19 -5.94 7.36
N LYS A 10 6.93 -4.79 6.74
CA LYS A 10 6.25 -3.68 7.39
C LYS A 10 4.81 -3.62 6.91
N THR A 11 3.93 -3.15 7.75
CA THR A 11 2.51 -2.97 7.40
C THR A 11 2.14 -1.49 7.51
N PHE A 12 1.68 -1.07 8.67
CA PHE A 12 1.32 0.32 8.91
C PHE A 12 1.40 0.62 10.40
N PHE A 13 1.39 1.90 10.73
CA PHE A 13 1.21 2.32 12.12
C PHE A 13 0.39 3.60 12.17
N PRO A 14 -0.38 3.81 13.27
CA PRO A 14 -1.15 5.04 13.42
C PRO A 14 -0.25 6.27 13.50
N PHE A 15 -0.72 7.35 12.90
CA PHE A 15 -0.01 8.62 12.90
C PHE A 15 -1.01 9.75 13.14
N GLY A 16 -1.10 10.23 14.39
CA GLY A 16 -2.11 11.18 14.78
C GLY A 16 -3.48 10.52 14.98
N ASP A 17 -4.52 11.32 15.01
CA ASP A 17 -5.87 10.85 15.33
C ASP A 17 -6.63 10.27 14.14
N ASN A 18 -6.27 10.68 12.92
CA ASN A 18 -7.05 10.32 11.74
C ASN A 18 -6.17 9.98 10.54
N GLN A 19 -4.94 9.52 10.78
CA GLN A 19 -4.01 9.15 9.72
C GLN A 19 -3.22 7.91 10.11
N ILE A 20 -2.69 7.23 9.11
CA ILE A 20 -1.75 6.13 9.27
C ILE A 20 -0.56 6.35 8.34
N ILE A 21 0.57 5.74 8.68
CA ILE A 21 1.71 5.62 7.77
C ILE A 21 1.67 4.18 7.25
N GLY A 22 1.41 4.01 5.96
CA GLY A 22 1.36 2.70 5.33
C GLY A 22 2.62 2.43 4.51
N PHE A 23 3.07 1.19 4.50
CA PHE A 23 4.23 0.77 3.72
C PHE A 23 3.76 0.08 2.45
N LEU A 24 3.85 0.79 1.34
CA LEU A 24 3.32 0.37 0.04
C LEU A 24 4.44 0.07 -0.94
N GLY A 25 4.10 -0.58 -2.05
CA GLY A 25 5.07 -0.90 -3.08
C GLY A 25 6.09 -1.92 -2.64
N GLU A 26 5.69 -2.90 -1.83
CA GLU A 26 6.59 -3.92 -1.31
C GLU A 26 7.28 -4.70 -2.43
N THR A 27 8.60 -4.80 -2.33
CA THR A 27 9.42 -5.58 -3.24
C THR A 27 10.41 -6.40 -2.43
N GLU A 28 10.56 -7.67 -2.74
CA GLU A 28 11.55 -8.51 -2.08
C GLU A 28 12.94 -8.22 -2.62
N VAL A 29 13.91 -8.11 -1.72
CA VAL A 29 15.31 -7.91 -2.05
C VAL A 29 16.09 -9.15 -1.59
N PRO A 30 16.37 -10.09 -2.49
CA PRO A 30 17.08 -11.31 -2.11
C PRO A 30 18.54 -11.05 -1.78
N ASN A 31 19.11 -11.89 -0.95
CA ASN A 31 20.52 -11.81 -0.56
C ASN A 31 20.91 -10.44 0.02
N TRP A 32 20.01 -9.87 0.84
CA TRP A 32 20.24 -8.57 1.46
C TRP A 32 20.85 -8.73 2.85
N LYS A 33 21.71 -7.79 3.20
CA LYS A 33 22.27 -7.68 4.55
C LYS A 33 22.05 -6.27 5.06
N GLN A 34 21.62 -6.18 6.31
CA GLN A 34 21.43 -4.89 6.96
C GLN A 34 22.78 -4.24 7.21
N ASP A 35 22.86 -2.91 7.14
CA ASP A 35 24.06 -2.16 7.43
C ASP A 35 24.56 -2.47 8.85
N GLY A 36 25.86 -2.69 8.97
CA GLY A 36 26.48 -3.05 10.24
C GLY A 36 26.46 -4.55 10.53
N THR A 37 25.89 -5.37 9.64
CA THR A 37 25.91 -6.81 9.76
C THR A 37 27.31 -7.34 9.43
N PRO A 38 27.86 -8.30 10.21
CA PRO A 38 29.15 -8.90 9.90
C PRO A 38 29.18 -9.56 8.52
N GLU A 39 30.32 -9.52 7.84
CA GLU A 39 30.47 -10.08 6.50
C GLU A 39 30.18 -11.59 6.44
N ASP A 40 30.46 -12.31 7.51
CA ASP A 40 30.24 -13.75 7.60
C ASP A 40 28.82 -14.13 8.00
N ALA A 41 27.96 -13.15 8.34
CA ALA A 41 26.57 -13.40 8.63
C ALA A 41 25.83 -13.78 7.35
N PRO A 42 24.84 -14.70 7.42
CA PRO A 42 24.07 -15.09 6.24
C PRO A 42 23.23 -13.93 5.72
N ALA A 43 23.14 -13.82 4.40
CA ALA A 43 22.22 -12.89 3.76
C ALA A 43 20.78 -13.35 3.98
N ILE A 44 19.87 -12.41 4.06
CA ILE A 44 18.43 -12.67 4.24
C ILE A 44 17.66 -12.01 3.10
N THR A 45 16.37 -12.29 3.04
CA THR A 45 15.49 -11.55 2.12
C THR A 45 15.04 -10.27 2.84
N GLY A 46 15.35 -9.12 2.24
CA GLY A 46 14.86 -7.85 2.72
C GLY A 46 13.57 -7.46 2.02
N TYR A 47 12.89 -6.47 2.55
CA TYR A 47 11.64 -5.95 1.99
C TYR A 47 11.77 -4.46 1.79
N GLN A 48 11.62 -4.02 0.55
CA GLN A 48 11.75 -2.62 0.16
C GLN A 48 10.39 -1.99 -0.04
N TYR A 49 10.22 -0.81 0.52
CA TYR A 49 8.99 -0.02 0.38
C TYR A 49 9.32 1.33 -0.20
N THR A 50 8.41 1.88 -0.99
CA THR A 50 8.60 3.16 -1.66
C THR A 50 7.46 4.10 -1.31
N GLY A 51 7.81 5.31 -0.90
CA GLY A 51 6.83 6.32 -0.55
C GLY A 51 7.48 7.70 -0.41
N PRO A 52 6.69 8.75 -0.16
CA PRO A 52 7.21 10.12 -0.04
C PRO A 52 7.99 10.37 1.24
N ARG A 53 7.84 9.53 2.27
CA ARG A 53 8.55 9.70 3.53
C ARG A 53 9.95 9.08 3.45
N LYS A 54 10.86 9.56 4.31
CA LYS A 54 12.24 9.06 4.34
C LYS A 54 12.34 7.58 4.71
N ASP A 55 11.37 7.08 5.47
CA ASP A 55 11.30 5.67 5.87
C ASP A 55 10.68 4.76 4.82
N GLY A 56 10.33 5.31 3.65
CA GLY A 56 9.66 4.58 2.59
C GLY A 56 8.16 4.47 2.79
N GLY A 57 7.62 5.07 3.84
CA GLY A 57 6.19 5.04 4.14
C GLY A 57 5.39 6.11 3.40
N THR A 58 4.09 5.96 3.43
CA THR A 58 3.13 6.89 2.80
C THR A 58 2.08 7.29 3.83
N LEU A 59 1.86 8.58 3.97
CA LEU A 59 0.82 9.11 4.88
C LEU A 59 -0.54 8.93 4.21
N LEU A 60 -1.46 8.24 4.91
CA LEU A 60 -2.78 7.91 4.40
C LEU A 60 -3.87 8.37 5.37
N PRO A 61 -5.03 8.84 4.87
CA PRO A 61 -6.16 9.16 5.74
C PRO A 61 -6.81 7.89 6.26
N CYS A 62 -6.99 7.79 7.57
CA CYS A 62 -7.65 6.64 8.18
C CYS A 62 -8.14 7.01 9.57
N ASP A 63 -9.44 7.16 9.71
CA ASP A 63 -10.05 7.58 10.99
C ASP A 63 -10.00 6.47 12.04
N ASN A 64 -10.03 5.22 11.61
CA ASN A 64 -9.99 4.07 12.53
C ASN A 64 -9.05 3.00 11.95
N PRO A 65 -7.79 2.94 12.44
CA PRO A 65 -6.81 2.00 11.89
C PRO A 65 -7.10 0.53 12.22
N GLU A 66 -8.09 0.25 13.07
CA GLU A 66 -8.51 -1.12 13.35
C GLU A 66 -9.68 -1.57 12.47
N ASP A 67 -10.31 -0.64 11.75
CA ASP A 67 -11.45 -0.94 10.90
C ASP A 67 -11.00 -1.32 9.49
N TYR A 68 -11.39 -2.51 9.06
CA TYR A 68 -11.01 -3.05 7.74
C TYR A 68 -11.40 -2.09 6.60
N GLY A 69 -12.64 -1.60 6.61
CA GLY A 69 -13.11 -0.69 5.56
C GLY A 69 -12.32 0.61 5.49
N CYS A 70 -11.97 1.18 6.65
CA CYS A 70 -11.14 2.38 6.70
C CYS A 70 -9.76 2.13 6.13
N VAL A 71 -9.14 1.00 6.45
CA VAL A 71 -7.81 0.64 5.96
C VAL A 71 -7.84 0.40 4.44
N VAL A 72 -8.83 -0.32 3.94
CA VAL A 72 -9.02 -0.53 2.49
C VAL A 72 -9.13 0.82 1.78
N ASN A 73 -9.99 1.70 2.30
CA ASN A 73 -10.20 3.01 1.71
C ASN A 73 -8.92 3.86 1.71
N ALA A 74 -8.16 3.80 2.79
CA ALA A 74 -6.88 4.51 2.89
C ALA A 74 -5.90 4.04 1.81
N ILE A 75 -5.80 2.74 1.58
CA ILE A 75 -4.93 2.18 0.55
C ILE A 75 -5.39 2.62 -0.85
N ILE A 76 -6.69 2.60 -1.10
CA ILE A 76 -7.25 3.07 -2.38
C ILE A 76 -6.90 4.53 -2.62
N ARG A 77 -6.99 5.39 -1.57
CA ARG A 77 -6.65 6.81 -1.67
C ARG A 77 -5.17 7.06 -1.98
N SER A 78 -4.30 6.07 -1.78
CA SER A 78 -2.90 6.21 -2.15
C SER A 78 -2.70 6.33 -3.66
N LYS A 79 -3.65 5.82 -4.45
CA LYS A 79 -3.58 5.84 -5.91
C LYS A 79 -4.69 6.65 -6.57
N TYR A 80 -5.91 6.60 -6.01
CA TYR A 80 -7.08 7.26 -6.58
C TYR A 80 -7.70 8.23 -5.58
N THR A 81 -7.94 9.46 -6.01
CA THR A 81 -8.73 10.41 -5.22
C THR A 81 -10.21 10.01 -5.30
N GLU A 82 -11.02 10.55 -4.40
CA GLU A 82 -12.48 10.33 -4.46
C GLU A 82 -13.07 10.81 -5.76
N SER A 83 -12.60 11.94 -6.28
CA SER A 83 -13.06 12.49 -7.56
C SER A 83 -12.71 11.58 -8.73
N GLU A 84 -11.49 11.02 -8.72
CA GLU A 84 -11.08 10.07 -9.75
C GLU A 84 -11.92 8.80 -9.70
N GLU A 85 -12.19 8.30 -8.51
CA GLU A 85 -13.02 7.11 -8.30
C GLU A 85 -14.44 7.32 -8.83
N LEU A 86 -15.03 8.48 -8.52
CA LEU A 86 -16.36 8.84 -9.03
C LEU A 86 -16.37 8.94 -10.55
N ALA A 87 -15.32 9.51 -11.14
CA ALA A 87 -15.21 9.61 -12.60
C ALA A 87 -15.13 8.22 -13.24
N ILE A 88 -14.36 7.30 -12.66
CA ILE A 88 -14.23 5.93 -13.14
C ILE A 88 -15.59 5.23 -13.13
N HIS A 89 -16.36 5.39 -12.05
CA HIS A 89 -17.70 4.81 -11.96
C HIS A 89 -18.66 5.40 -12.98
N ARG A 90 -18.62 6.71 -13.22
CA ARG A 90 -19.46 7.35 -14.24
C ARG A 90 -19.12 6.84 -15.63
N HIS A 91 -17.84 6.68 -15.95
CA HIS A 91 -17.38 6.15 -17.23
C HIS A 91 -17.89 4.73 -17.44
N TYR A 92 -17.80 3.89 -16.40
CA TYR A 92 -18.27 2.52 -16.45
C TYR A 92 -19.77 2.44 -16.75
N VAL A 93 -20.57 3.28 -16.10
CA VAL A 93 -22.03 3.28 -16.27
C VAL A 93 -22.43 3.82 -17.65
N SER A 94 -21.77 4.89 -18.13
CA SER A 94 -22.18 5.57 -19.35
C SER A 94 -21.62 4.94 -20.63
N SER A 95 -20.43 4.33 -20.61
CA SER A 95 -19.79 3.83 -21.81
C SER A 95 -18.72 2.78 -21.48
N PHE A 96 -19.15 1.64 -20.95
CA PHE A 96 -18.22 0.59 -20.48
C PHE A 96 -17.22 0.17 -21.56
N GLU A 97 -17.66 0.00 -22.80
CA GLU A 97 -16.79 -0.46 -23.90
C GLU A 97 -15.58 0.45 -24.11
N ASP A 98 -15.77 1.77 -23.94
CA ASP A 98 -14.71 2.74 -24.13
C ASP A 98 -13.75 2.83 -22.91
N TYR A 99 -14.22 2.42 -21.74
CA TYR A 99 -13.47 2.57 -20.48
C TYR A 99 -13.19 1.25 -19.78
N GLU A 100 -13.28 0.13 -20.51
CA GLU A 100 -13.08 -1.20 -19.94
C GLU A 100 -11.70 -1.36 -19.28
N THR A 101 -10.64 -0.89 -19.93
CA THR A 101 -9.28 -0.98 -19.40
C THR A 101 -9.15 -0.19 -18.09
N GLU A 102 -9.67 1.04 -18.09
CA GLU A 102 -9.68 1.88 -16.89
C GLU A 102 -10.40 1.20 -15.74
N TRP A 103 -11.57 0.65 -15.99
CA TRP A 103 -12.37 -0.05 -14.98
C TRP A 103 -11.64 -1.28 -14.43
N ASN A 104 -11.05 -2.09 -15.33
CA ASN A 104 -10.36 -3.31 -14.93
C ASN A 104 -9.13 -3.01 -14.08
N GLU A 105 -8.37 -1.98 -14.42
CA GLU A 105 -7.20 -1.54 -13.63
C GLU A 105 -7.61 -1.04 -12.24
N TYR A 106 -8.66 -0.22 -12.19
CA TYR A 106 -9.19 0.29 -10.93
C TYR A 106 -9.69 -0.85 -10.04
N ASN A 107 -10.51 -1.75 -10.62
CA ASN A 107 -11.07 -2.86 -9.87
C ASN A 107 -10.00 -3.81 -9.35
N ALA A 108 -8.97 -4.08 -10.15
CA ALA A 108 -7.84 -4.92 -9.74
C ALA A 108 -7.09 -4.28 -8.55
N PHE A 109 -6.91 -2.96 -8.58
CA PHE A 109 -6.26 -2.25 -7.47
C PHE A 109 -7.11 -2.31 -6.21
N CYS A 110 -8.43 -2.15 -6.33
CA CYS A 110 -9.34 -2.25 -5.19
C CYS A 110 -9.31 -3.65 -4.55
N GLU A 111 -9.27 -4.70 -5.38
CA GLU A 111 -9.17 -6.07 -4.87
C GLU A 111 -7.83 -6.31 -4.18
N ALA A 112 -6.74 -5.80 -4.75
CA ALA A 112 -5.41 -5.88 -4.13
C ALA A 112 -5.38 -5.12 -2.79
N ALA A 113 -6.06 -3.97 -2.72
CA ALA A 113 -6.15 -3.18 -1.48
C ALA A 113 -6.87 -3.95 -0.38
N LYS A 114 -7.91 -4.71 -0.72
CA LYS A 114 -8.63 -5.57 0.24
C LYS A 114 -7.72 -6.65 0.80
N VAL A 115 -6.96 -7.32 -0.06
CA VAL A 115 -6.02 -8.35 0.37
C VAL A 115 -4.94 -7.75 1.28
N MET A 116 -4.38 -6.61 0.89
CA MET A 116 -3.36 -5.92 1.67
C MET A 116 -3.89 -5.51 3.04
N ALA A 117 -5.10 -4.97 3.11
CA ALA A 117 -5.72 -4.56 4.37
C ALA A 117 -5.90 -5.75 5.32
N LYS A 118 -6.32 -6.90 4.78
CA LYS A 118 -6.45 -8.12 5.59
C LYS A 118 -5.10 -8.56 6.14
N GLN A 119 -4.06 -8.51 5.33
CA GLN A 119 -2.71 -8.84 5.77
C GLN A 119 -2.22 -7.88 6.85
N TRP A 120 -2.46 -6.58 6.66
CA TRP A 120 -2.04 -5.57 7.63
C TRP A 120 -2.74 -5.74 8.98
N LEU A 121 -4.02 -6.13 8.97
CA LEU A 121 -4.82 -6.30 10.19
C LEU A 121 -4.73 -7.72 10.76
N GLY A 122 -4.10 -8.64 10.05
CA GLY A 122 -3.96 -10.02 10.50
C GLY A 122 -5.28 -10.79 10.49
N ILE A 123 -6.19 -10.45 9.56
CA ILE A 123 -7.49 -11.11 9.41
C ILE A 123 -7.55 -11.86 8.08
N GLU A 124 -8.50 -12.78 7.97
CA GLU A 124 -8.67 -13.57 6.74
C GLU A 124 -9.80 -13.07 5.85
#